data_6b7b56c6492d8be75cee6b1788236ea9
#
_entry.id   6b7b56c6492d8be75cee6b1788236ea9
#
_cell.length_a   1.000
_cell.length_b   1.000
_cell.length_c   1.000
_cell.angle_alpha   90.00
_cell.angle_beta   90.00
_cell.angle_gamma   90.00
#
_symmetry.space_group_name_H-M   'P 1'
#
loop_
_entity.id
_entity.type
_entity.pdbx_description
1 polymer ?
#
loop_
_entity_poly.entity_id
_entity_poly.type
_entity_poly.pdbx_seq_one_letter_code
_entity_poly.pdbx_strand_id
1 'polypeptide(L)'
;AEFSRGKSELINAIFFADAGRRVLPATPGRTTMCPVELGYDAEEPPSLALLPIETRLDSLSLSELRAQPRAWTLRELAVDAPEELARALAEVTRTQRVSVDRARELGFWDDEKPQDNPPIEGGLVEVPVWRHALINYPHPLLKRGLVVLDTPGLNAIGAEPELTLSLLPTAHATVFILGADAGVTKSDLEIWRDHLGGHGRARFVALNKIDALFDPLTPVDIVQRQIERQRQSTASTLGVDADRVFPISARQALAARVEGDDDLLFTSRLPELEAALALQLLPQRRQVLEQVIVDGTQRLQAHVLRRLADRRRQIAEQVQELRGLRGKSNAKVRTMLQRVDAETAE
;
A
#
# COMPACT_ATOMS: atom_id res chain seq x y z
N ALA A 1 3.03 2.48 -9.07
CA ALA A 1 3.97 2.91 -10.11
C ALA A 1 4.83 1.72 -10.55
N GLU A 2 5.24 1.71 -11.80
CA GLU A 2 6.20 0.74 -12.33
C GLU A 2 7.59 0.89 -11.69
N PHE A 3 8.49 -0.04 -12.02
CA PHE A 3 9.91 0.04 -11.61
C PHE A 3 10.58 1.30 -12.16
N SER A 4 11.63 1.74 -11.47
CA SER A 4 12.49 2.86 -11.88
C SER A 4 11.82 4.22 -12.07
N ARG A 5 10.62 4.45 -11.51
CA ARG A 5 9.98 5.78 -11.51
C ARG A 5 10.55 6.74 -10.46
N GLY A 6 11.49 6.28 -9.62
CA GLY A 6 12.17 7.09 -8.61
C GLY A 6 11.43 7.21 -7.27
N LYS A 7 10.68 6.18 -6.87
CA LYS A 7 9.99 6.14 -5.55
C LYS A 7 10.96 6.33 -4.39
N SER A 8 11.97 5.48 -4.29
CA SER A 8 12.95 5.54 -3.20
C SER A 8 13.77 6.83 -3.22
N GLU A 9 14.02 7.40 -4.41
CA GLU A 9 14.68 8.71 -4.55
C GLU A 9 13.81 9.84 -4.01
N LEU A 10 12.49 9.77 -4.26
CA LEU A 10 11.55 10.74 -3.71
C LEU A 10 11.47 10.65 -2.18
N ILE A 11 11.45 9.44 -1.63
CA ILE A 11 11.46 9.22 -0.17
C ILE A 11 12.77 9.76 0.43
N ASN A 12 13.91 9.48 -0.19
CA ASN A 12 15.19 10.05 0.23
C ASN A 12 15.17 11.58 0.22
N ALA A 13 14.66 12.18 -0.85
CA ALA A 13 14.62 13.63 -1.02
C ALA A 13 13.71 14.31 0.01
N ILE A 14 12.59 13.70 0.38
CA ILE A 14 11.64 14.28 1.34
C ILE A 14 12.08 14.02 2.78
N PHE A 15 12.42 12.77 3.14
CA PHE A 15 12.52 12.35 4.54
C PHE A 15 13.95 12.17 5.05
N PHE A 16 14.92 11.94 4.17
CA PHE A 16 16.29 11.60 4.56
C PHE A 16 17.35 12.53 3.99
N ALA A 17 16.98 13.65 3.40
CA ALA A 17 17.93 14.58 2.82
C ALA A 17 18.91 15.16 3.85
N ASP A 18 18.45 15.37 5.09
CA ASP A 18 19.27 15.87 6.21
C ASP A 18 20.41 14.90 6.58
N ALA A 19 20.34 13.64 6.15
CA ALA A 19 21.42 12.69 6.30
C ALA A 19 22.64 12.99 5.38
N GLY A 20 22.55 13.99 4.51
CA GLY A 20 23.62 14.39 3.59
C GLY A 20 23.96 13.35 2.52
N ARG A 21 23.14 12.32 2.35
CA ARG A 21 23.35 11.21 1.41
C ARG A 21 22.07 10.41 1.18
N ARG A 22 22.11 9.54 0.15
CA ARG A 22 21.05 8.53 -0.02
C ARG A 22 21.08 7.54 1.14
N VAL A 23 19.95 7.39 1.80
CA VAL A 23 19.76 6.48 2.93
C VAL A 23 19.07 5.20 2.46
N LEU A 24 17.95 5.33 1.73
CA LEU A 24 17.33 4.19 1.07
C LEU A 24 18.05 3.92 -0.26
N PRO A 25 18.44 2.68 -0.54
CA PRO A 25 19.05 2.33 -1.82
C PRO A 25 18.13 2.66 -3.00
N ALA A 26 18.68 3.34 -4.00
CA ALA A 26 17.99 3.73 -5.23
C ALA A 26 18.76 3.23 -6.47
N THR A 27 19.10 1.93 -6.48
CA THR A 27 19.80 1.31 -7.60
C THR A 27 18.85 0.97 -8.75
N PRO A 28 19.28 1.05 -10.02
CA PRO A 28 18.50 0.55 -11.14
C PRO A 28 18.26 -0.95 -10.98
N GLY A 29 16.99 -1.39 -11.09
CA GLY A 29 16.59 -2.77 -10.91
C GLY A 29 15.59 -2.98 -9.77
N ARG A 30 15.48 -4.19 -9.23
CA ARG A 30 14.56 -4.58 -8.15
C ARG A 30 15.05 -4.06 -6.79
N THR A 31 14.90 -2.75 -6.52
CA THR A 31 15.48 -2.12 -5.33
C THR A 31 14.63 -2.29 -4.08
N THR A 32 13.30 -2.29 -4.21
CA THR A 32 12.39 -2.45 -3.07
C THR A 32 11.74 -3.81 -3.17
N MET A 33 12.26 -4.77 -2.41
CA MET A 33 11.74 -6.14 -2.43
C MET A 33 10.73 -6.41 -1.30
N CYS A 34 10.71 -5.61 -0.24
CA CYS A 34 9.67 -5.68 0.78
C CYS A 34 8.94 -4.33 0.93
N PRO A 35 7.64 -4.33 1.27
CA PRO A 35 6.92 -3.13 1.64
C PRO A 35 7.53 -2.44 2.85
N VAL A 36 7.64 -1.11 2.78
CA VAL A 36 8.18 -0.28 3.87
C VAL A 36 7.10 0.69 4.32
N GLU A 37 6.84 0.71 5.61
CA GLU A 37 6.01 1.72 6.25
C GLU A 37 6.90 2.67 7.03
N LEU A 38 6.81 3.96 6.71
CA LEU A 38 7.57 5.02 7.36
C LEU A 38 6.59 5.92 8.12
N GLY A 39 6.75 6.02 9.43
CA GLY A 39 5.91 6.79 10.32
C GLY A 39 6.69 7.38 11.48
N TYR A 40 5.98 7.98 12.44
CA TYR A 40 6.55 8.45 13.69
C TYR A 40 5.62 8.17 14.86
N ASP A 41 6.15 7.50 15.86
CA ASP A 41 5.55 7.33 17.18
C ASP A 41 6.46 8.02 18.21
N ALA A 42 5.90 8.95 18.98
CA ALA A 42 6.64 9.72 19.99
C ALA A 42 6.93 8.90 21.24
N GLU A 43 6.18 7.82 21.50
CA GLU A 43 6.36 6.93 22.65
C GLU A 43 7.49 5.91 22.45
N GLU A 44 7.94 5.74 21.18
CA GLU A 44 8.97 4.78 20.82
C GLU A 44 10.22 5.48 20.29
N PRO A 45 11.43 4.96 20.56
CA PRO A 45 12.65 5.51 19.98
C PRO A 45 12.67 5.32 18.46
N PRO A 46 13.45 6.15 17.72
CA PRO A 46 13.69 5.93 16.31
C PRO A 46 14.18 4.50 16.06
N SER A 47 13.49 3.77 15.20
CA SER A 47 13.73 2.33 15.06
C SER A 47 13.37 1.80 13.68
N LEU A 48 13.95 0.64 13.34
CA LEU A 48 13.62 -0.20 12.20
C LEU A 48 13.18 -1.56 12.72
N ALA A 49 11.92 -1.90 12.50
CA ALA A 49 11.38 -3.23 12.77
C ALA A 49 11.21 -4.00 11.46
N LEU A 50 11.77 -5.20 11.41
CA LEU A 50 11.85 -6.05 10.23
C LEU A 50 11.12 -7.37 10.48
N LEU A 51 10.16 -7.70 9.62
CA LEU A 51 9.43 -8.95 9.67
C LEU A 51 10.08 -9.97 8.73
N PRO A 52 10.53 -11.14 9.23
CA PRO A 52 11.16 -12.16 8.41
C PRO A 52 10.24 -12.68 7.29
N ILE A 53 10.82 -13.04 6.13
CA ILE A 53 10.08 -13.52 4.97
C ILE A 53 9.36 -14.84 5.24
N GLU A 54 9.91 -15.67 6.12
CA GLU A 54 9.37 -16.97 6.52
C GLU A 54 7.97 -16.87 7.12
N THR A 55 7.63 -15.72 7.70
CA THR A 55 6.26 -15.47 8.24
C THR A 55 5.17 -15.48 7.17
N ARG A 56 5.52 -15.53 5.88
CA ARG A 56 4.55 -15.78 4.80
C ARG A 56 3.95 -17.18 4.86
N LEU A 57 4.67 -18.12 5.43
CA LEU A 57 4.22 -19.52 5.56
C LEU A 57 3.28 -19.72 6.74
N ASP A 58 3.21 -18.72 7.63
CA ASP A 58 2.29 -18.74 8.75
C ASP A 58 0.87 -18.35 8.30
N SER A 59 -0.15 -18.88 8.97
CA SER A 59 -1.54 -18.52 8.72
C SER A 59 -1.94 -17.14 9.25
N LEU A 60 -1.00 -16.44 9.90
CA LEU A 60 -1.25 -15.15 10.55
C LEU A 60 -1.23 -14.00 9.54
N SER A 61 -2.22 -13.13 9.67
CA SER A 61 -2.29 -11.88 8.93
C SER A 61 -1.22 -10.89 9.42
N LEU A 62 -0.87 -9.90 8.58
CA LEU A 62 0.07 -8.84 8.97
C LEU A 62 -0.41 -8.06 10.21
N SER A 63 -1.73 -7.86 10.36
CA SER A 63 -2.31 -7.18 11.53
C SER A 63 -2.13 -7.98 12.81
N GLU A 64 -2.24 -9.31 12.76
CA GLU A 64 -1.98 -10.18 13.91
C GLU A 64 -0.50 -10.23 14.26
N LEU A 65 0.37 -10.26 13.24
CA LEU A 65 1.83 -10.21 13.44
C LEU A 65 2.29 -8.86 14.01
N ARG A 66 1.62 -7.75 13.69
CA ARG A 66 1.90 -6.43 14.31
C ARG A 66 1.65 -6.42 15.82
N ALA A 67 0.69 -7.19 16.30
CA ALA A 67 0.41 -7.33 17.72
C ALA A 67 1.40 -8.27 18.46
N GLN A 68 2.36 -8.86 17.73
CA GLN A 68 3.36 -9.79 18.26
C GLN A 68 4.78 -9.25 18.16
N PRO A 69 5.28 -8.47 19.14
CA PRO A 69 6.63 -7.86 19.08
C PRO A 69 7.76 -8.88 18.81
N ARG A 70 7.59 -10.13 19.28
CA ARG A 70 8.60 -11.18 19.10
C ARG A 70 8.75 -11.67 17.65
N ALA A 71 7.77 -11.38 16.78
CA ALA A 71 7.84 -11.73 15.37
C ALA A 71 8.76 -10.79 14.59
N TRP A 72 9.10 -9.64 15.17
CA TRP A 72 9.87 -8.59 14.53
C TRP A 72 11.30 -8.53 15.05
N THR A 73 12.24 -8.31 14.14
CA THR A 73 13.62 -7.95 14.49
C THR A 73 13.71 -6.44 14.62
N LEU A 74 13.93 -5.94 15.83
CA LEU A 74 14.02 -4.51 16.13
C LEU A 74 15.48 -4.04 16.11
N ARG A 75 15.72 -2.89 15.47
CA ARG A 75 17.01 -2.17 15.49
C ARG A 75 16.76 -0.70 15.79
N GLU A 76 17.52 -0.12 16.72
CA GLU A 76 17.51 1.32 16.92
C GLU A 76 18.19 2.04 15.75
N LEU A 77 17.68 3.22 15.42
CA LEU A 77 18.24 4.07 14.37
C LEU A 77 19.02 5.23 14.98
N ALA A 78 20.29 5.32 14.62
CA ALA A 78 21.15 6.45 14.99
C ALA A 78 20.85 7.63 14.02
N VAL A 79 19.84 8.42 14.35
CA VAL A 79 19.37 9.53 13.49
C VAL A 79 20.41 10.62 13.30
N ASP A 80 21.31 10.80 14.26
CA ASP A 80 22.39 11.80 14.24
C ASP A 80 23.68 11.26 13.56
N ALA A 81 23.69 10.00 13.14
CA ALA A 81 24.83 9.34 12.48
C ALA A 81 24.43 8.84 11.08
N PRO A 82 24.56 9.69 10.04
CA PRO A 82 24.07 9.39 8.69
C PRO A 82 24.56 8.07 8.09
N GLU A 83 25.82 7.70 8.37
CA GLU A 83 26.38 6.45 7.87
C GLU A 83 25.80 5.20 8.55
N GLU A 84 25.54 5.30 9.85
CA GLU A 84 24.91 4.21 10.61
C GLU A 84 23.44 4.08 10.24
N LEU A 85 22.74 5.20 10.09
CA LEU A 85 21.37 5.26 9.60
C LEU A 85 21.25 4.61 8.21
N ALA A 86 22.09 5.01 7.26
CA ALA A 86 22.09 4.43 5.91
C ALA A 86 22.40 2.93 5.93
N ARG A 87 23.32 2.48 6.77
CA ARG A 87 23.68 1.07 6.93
C ARG A 87 22.54 0.26 7.55
N ALA A 88 21.86 0.82 8.54
CA ALA A 88 20.69 0.18 9.15
C ALA A 88 19.54 0.05 8.16
N LEU A 89 19.23 1.11 7.39
CA LEU A 89 18.12 1.12 6.44
C LEU A 89 18.44 0.33 5.15
N ALA A 90 19.71 0.13 4.80
CA ALA A 90 20.09 -0.78 3.71
C ALA A 90 19.68 -2.24 3.98
N GLU A 91 19.50 -2.62 5.23
CA GLU A 91 19.02 -3.96 5.61
C GLU A 91 17.65 -4.30 5.00
N VAL A 92 16.79 -3.29 4.76
CA VAL A 92 15.46 -3.46 4.16
C VAL A 92 15.52 -4.10 2.77
N THR A 93 16.61 -3.87 2.03
CA THR A 93 16.79 -4.39 0.67
C THR A 93 17.59 -5.70 0.63
N ARG A 94 17.89 -6.26 1.79
CA ARG A 94 18.67 -7.49 1.87
C ARG A 94 17.94 -8.67 1.23
N THR A 95 18.68 -9.42 0.44
CA THR A 95 18.21 -10.61 -0.27
C THR A 95 18.91 -11.86 0.23
N GLN A 96 18.32 -13.01 -0.09
CA GLN A 96 18.89 -14.35 0.12
C GLN A 96 18.67 -15.22 -1.10
N ARG A 97 19.52 -16.23 -1.29
CA ARG A 97 19.39 -17.19 -2.38
C ARG A 97 18.75 -18.46 -1.87
N VAL A 98 17.68 -18.89 -2.52
CA VAL A 98 16.91 -20.09 -2.16
C VAL A 98 16.70 -20.97 -3.39
N SER A 99 16.32 -22.24 -3.19
CA SER A 99 15.91 -23.12 -4.29
C SER A 99 14.61 -22.62 -4.94
N VAL A 100 14.37 -23.01 -6.20
CA VAL A 100 13.12 -22.69 -6.91
C VAL A 100 11.89 -23.16 -6.13
N ASP A 101 11.96 -24.36 -5.52
CA ASP A 101 10.86 -24.88 -4.70
C ASP A 101 10.59 -24.00 -3.49
N ARG A 102 11.65 -23.55 -2.82
CA ARG A 102 11.49 -22.62 -1.68
C ARG A 102 10.97 -21.26 -2.10
N ALA A 103 11.42 -20.75 -3.26
CA ALA A 103 10.89 -19.51 -3.83
C ALA A 103 9.38 -19.63 -4.16
N ARG A 104 8.95 -20.80 -4.66
CA ARG A 104 7.53 -21.11 -4.93
C ARG A 104 6.70 -21.12 -3.64
N GLU A 105 7.17 -21.79 -2.58
CA GLU A 105 6.51 -21.79 -1.27
C GLU A 105 6.33 -20.37 -0.72
N LEU A 106 7.35 -19.53 -0.87
CA LEU A 106 7.35 -18.15 -0.43
C LEU A 106 6.57 -17.20 -1.37
N GLY A 107 6.02 -17.69 -2.49
CA GLY A 107 5.25 -16.90 -3.44
C GLY A 107 6.09 -16.01 -4.36
N PHE A 108 7.38 -16.33 -4.55
CA PHE A 108 8.30 -15.62 -5.45
C PHE A 108 8.58 -16.35 -6.75
N TRP A 109 7.86 -17.43 -7.03
CA TRP A 109 7.95 -18.20 -8.25
C TRP A 109 6.57 -18.64 -8.71
N ASP A 110 6.24 -18.35 -9.97
CA ASP A 110 4.97 -18.70 -10.60
C ASP A 110 5.24 -19.49 -11.89
N ASP A 111 4.85 -20.75 -11.91
CA ASP A 111 5.03 -21.63 -13.07
C ASP A 111 4.09 -21.25 -14.22
N GLU A 112 2.98 -20.54 -13.94
CA GLU A 112 2.02 -20.07 -14.95
C GLU A 112 2.51 -18.81 -15.67
N LYS A 113 3.43 -18.05 -15.04
CA LYS A 113 4.00 -16.81 -15.58
C LYS A 113 5.52 -16.82 -15.61
N PRO A 114 6.14 -17.74 -16.38
CA PRO A 114 7.59 -17.93 -16.37
C PRO A 114 8.39 -16.69 -16.80
N GLN A 115 7.80 -15.81 -17.65
CA GLN A 115 8.43 -14.56 -18.09
C GLN A 115 8.59 -13.54 -16.95
N ASP A 116 7.80 -13.68 -15.91
CA ASP A 116 7.79 -12.79 -14.78
C ASP A 116 8.70 -13.28 -13.65
N ASN A 117 9.16 -14.50 -13.64
CA ASN A 117 9.98 -15.08 -12.58
C ASN A 117 11.36 -14.42 -12.49
N PRO A 118 11.95 -14.36 -11.28
CA PRO A 118 13.33 -13.91 -11.11
C PRO A 118 14.31 -14.84 -11.85
N PRO A 119 15.47 -14.33 -12.28
CA PRO A 119 16.46 -15.15 -12.95
C PRO A 119 17.01 -16.24 -12.02
N ILE A 120 17.26 -17.41 -12.60
CA ILE A 120 17.92 -18.51 -11.89
C ILE A 120 19.44 -18.35 -12.09
N GLU A 121 20.19 -18.24 -11.00
CA GLU A 121 21.64 -18.21 -11.01
C GLU A 121 22.19 -19.40 -10.19
N GLY A 122 22.90 -20.30 -10.84
CA GLY A 122 23.45 -21.50 -10.19
C GLY A 122 22.37 -22.41 -9.56
N GLY A 123 21.16 -22.46 -10.14
CA GLY A 123 20.06 -23.26 -9.61
C GLY A 123 19.30 -22.61 -8.44
N LEU A 124 19.66 -21.38 -8.07
CA LEU A 124 19.06 -20.62 -6.98
C LEU A 124 18.35 -19.36 -7.51
N VAL A 125 17.39 -18.91 -6.75
CA VAL A 125 16.59 -17.70 -7.00
C VAL A 125 16.84 -16.71 -5.86
N GLU A 126 16.96 -15.43 -6.20
CA GLU A 126 17.11 -14.37 -5.22
C GLU A 126 15.74 -13.90 -4.72
N VAL A 127 15.53 -13.94 -3.39
CA VAL A 127 14.31 -13.51 -2.72
C VAL A 127 14.64 -12.55 -1.58
N PRO A 128 13.71 -11.66 -1.14
CA PRO A 128 13.96 -10.79 0.01
C PRO A 128 14.11 -11.61 1.29
N VAL A 129 14.88 -11.09 2.23
CA VAL A 129 15.00 -11.63 3.60
C VAL A 129 13.80 -11.20 4.45
N TRP A 130 13.19 -10.07 4.12
CA TRP A 130 12.14 -9.44 4.90
C TRP A 130 10.81 -9.42 4.17
N ARG A 131 9.72 -9.71 4.89
CA ARG A 131 8.34 -9.61 4.41
C ARG A 131 7.81 -8.19 4.48
N HIS A 132 8.18 -7.44 5.54
CA HIS A 132 7.72 -6.09 5.79
C HIS A 132 8.71 -5.34 6.66
N ALA A 133 8.79 -4.00 6.50
CA ALA A 133 9.62 -3.14 7.32
C ALA A 133 8.79 -1.97 7.87
N LEU A 134 8.96 -1.67 9.17
CA LEU A 134 8.39 -0.49 9.83
C LEU A 134 9.53 0.41 10.27
N ILE A 135 9.48 1.68 9.87
CA ILE A 135 10.49 2.69 10.22
C ILE A 135 9.82 3.76 11.07
N ASN A 136 10.27 3.90 12.33
CA ASN A 136 9.94 5.03 13.20
C ASN A 136 11.01 6.11 13.05
N TYR A 137 10.67 7.24 12.41
CA TYR A 137 11.65 8.29 12.09
C TYR A 137 11.12 9.70 12.40
N PRO A 138 11.91 10.58 13.10
CA PRO A 138 11.44 11.86 13.63
C PRO A 138 11.43 13.00 12.61
N HIS A 139 10.82 12.81 11.44
CA HIS A 139 10.69 13.86 10.42
C HIS A 139 9.47 14.77 10.67
N PRO A 140 9.52 16.10 10.38
CA PRO A 140 8.41 17.04 10.67
C PRO A 140 7.06 16.62 10.08
N LEU A 141 6.99 16.10 8.85
CA LEU A 141 5.75 15.61 8.24
C LEU A 141 5.22 14.37 8.95
N LEU A 142 6.11 13.44 9.35
CA LEU A 142 5.74 12.22 10.07
C LEU A 142 5.26 12.54 11.49
N LYS A 143 5.90 13.49 12.20
CA LYS A 143 5.45 14.01 13.51
C LYS A 143 4.06 14.62 13.46
N ARG A 144 3.63 15.15 12.31
CA ARG A 144 2.26 15.63 12.06
C ARG A 144 1.27 14.50 11.74
N GLY A 145 1.74 13.26 11.74
CA GLY A 145 0.95 12.05 11.56
C GLY A 145 0.81 11.57 10.12
N LEU A 146 1.70 12.01 9.22
CA LEU A 146 1.85 11.36 7.92
C LEU A 146 2.45 9.96 8.14
N VAL A 147 1.89 8.98 7.46
CA VAL A 147 2.46 7.63 7.32
C VAL A 147 2.63 7.36 5.83
N VAL A 148 3.82 6.95 5.43
CA VAL A 148 4.15 6.65 4.05
C VAL A 148 4.31 5.15 3.88
N LEU A 149 3.66 4.60 2.86
CA LEU A 149 3.81 3.21 2.47
C LEU A 149 4.59 3.18 1.13
N ASP A 150 5.84 2.74 1.19
CA ASP A 150 6.61 2.40 -0.03
C ASP A 150 6.34 0.93 -0.36
N THR A 151 5.70 0.70 -1.48
CA THR A 151 5.37 -0.64 -1.93
C THR A 151 6.26 -1.04 -3.10
N PRO A 152 6.70 -2.30 -3.18
CA PRO A 152 7.29 -2.83 -4.41
C PRO A 152 6.40 -2.51 -5.61
N GLY A 153 6.99 -2.36 -6.79
CA GLY A 153 6.17 -2.14 -8.00
C GLY A 153 5.07 -3.20 -8.11
N LEU A 154 3.84 -2.78 -8.42
CA LEU A 154 2.66 -3.67 -8.46
C LEU A 154 2.82 -4.85 -9.43
N ASN A 155 3.76 -4.74 -10.39
CA ASN A 155 4.11 -5.81 -11.33
C ASN A 155 5.38 -6.58 -10.90
N ALA A 156 5.88 -6.38 -9.68
CA ALA A 156 7.02 -7.15 -9.19
C ALA A 156 6.56 -8.55 -8.78
N ILE A 157 7.20 -9.57 -9.33
CA ILE A 157 7.02 -10.94 -8.85
C ILE A 157 7.48 -11.03 -7.42
N GLY A 158 6.67 -11.72 -6.61
CA GLY A 158 6.91 -11.81 -5.19
C GLY A 158 6.59 -10.50 -4.43
N ALA A 159 6.19 -9.40 -5.11
CA ALA A 159 5.31 -8.48 -4.44
C ALA A 159 4.11 -9.31 -3.99
N GLU A 160 3.68 -9.19 -2.76
CA GLU A 160 2.34 -9.60 -2.39
C GLU A 160 1.40 -8.54 -3.02
N PRO A 161 0.90 -8.73 -4.27
CA PRO A 161 -0.05 -7.77 -4.85
C PRO A 161 -1.23 -7.63 -3.92
N GLU A 162 -1.63 -8.73 -3.29
CA GLU A 162 -2.67 -8.78 -2.27
C GLU A 162 -2.37 -7.90 -1.07
N LEU A 163 -1.12 -7.81 -0.63
CA LEU A 163 -0.70 -6.96 0.50
C LEU A 163 -0.72 -5.49 0.10
N THR A 164 -0.18 -5.16 -1.06
CA THR A 164 -0.25 -3.79 -1.61
C THR A 164 -1.71 -3.40 -1.89
N LEU A 165 -2.50 -4.30 -2.49
CA LEU A 165 -3.91 -4.08 -2.78
C LEU A 165 -4.76 -4.04 -1.51
N SER A 166 -4.40 -4.77 -0.45
CA SER A 166 -5.09 -4.71 0.85
C SER A 166 -4.76 -3.43 1.63
N LEU A 167 -3.59 -2.86 1.44
CA LEU A 167 -3.19 -1.59 2.06
C LEU A 167 -3.75 -0.37 1.32
N LEU A 168 -3.89 -0.43 -0.02
CA LEU A 168 -4.48 0.66 -0.80
C LEU A 168 -5.87 1.11 -0.31
N PRO A 169 -6.81 0.20 0.05
CA PRO A 169 -8.09 0.60 0.62
C PRO A 169 -8.00 1.35 1.94
N THR A 170 -6.94 1.17 2.71
CA THR A 170 -6.72 1.84 4.00
C THR A 170 -5.98 3.18 3.86
N ALA A 171 -5.35 3.44 2.72
CA ALA A 171 -4.66 4.69 2.46
C ALA A 171 -5.65 5.86 2.35
N HIS A 172 -5.41 6.94 3.08
CA HIS A 172 -6.23 8.16 3.06
C HIS A 172 -5.95 9.02 1.83
N ALA A 173 -4.74 8.91 1.29
CA ALA A 173 -4.32 9.56 0.06
C ALA A 173 -3.35 8.65 -0.71
N THR A 174 -3.22 8.91 -1.99
CA THR A 174 -2.27 8.21 -2.86
C THR A 174 -1.43 9.24 -3.60
N VAL A 175 -0.11 9.07 -3.56
CA VAL A 175 0.82 9.76 -4.46
C VAL A 175 1.24 8.76 -5.53
N PHE A 176 0.74 8.94 -6.73
CA PHE A 176 1.08 8.09 -7.87
C PHE A 176 2.29 8.68 -8.60
N ILE A 177 3.37 7.91 -8.71
CA ILE A 177 4.63 8.40 -9.26
C ILE A 177 4.77 7.90 -10.70
N LEU A 178 4.95 8.84 -11.62
CA LEU A 178 5.17 8.62 -13.05
C LEU A 178 6.52 9.21 -13.46
N GLY A 179 7.09 8.75 -14.56
CA GLY A 179 8.28 9.35 -15.16
C GLY A 179 7.90 10.31 -16.28
N ALA A 180 8.42 11.53 -16.24
CA ALA A 180 8.24 12.50 -17.33
C ALA A 180 8.91 12.04 -18.64
N ASP A 181 9.90 11.17 -18.53
CA ASP A 181 10.60 10.53 -19.65
C ASP A 181 9.74 9.54 -20.44
N ALA A 182 8.83 8.84 -19.76
CA ALA A 182 7.99 7.82 -20.38
C ALA A 182 6.50 8.19 -20.48
N GLY A 183 6.06 9.21 -19.72
CA GLY A 183 4.66 9.59 -19.61
C GLY A 183 3.81 8.51 -18.92
N VAL A 184 2.51 8.50 -19.23
CA VAL A 184 1.56 7.50 -18.70
C VAL A 184 1.57 6.27 -19.60
N THR A 185 2.01 5.14 -19.09
CA THR A 185 2.01 3.86 -19.81
C THR A 185 0.64 3.17 -19.72
N LYS A 186 0.45 2.12 -20.53
CA LYS A 186 -0.78 1.32 -20.48
C LYS A 186 -0.96 0.64 -19.12
N SER A 187 0.11 0.08 -18.56
CA SER A 187 0.07 -0.55 -17.24
C SER A 187 -0.14 0.46 -16.10
N ASP A 188 0.38 1.68 -16.22
CA ASP A 188 0.06 2.77 -15.27
C ASP A 188 -1.44 3.08 -15.27
N LEU A 189 -2.08 3.10 -16.44
CA LEU A 189 -3.53 3.31 -16.59
C LEU A 189 -4.37 2.18 -16.01
N GLU A 190 -3.96 0.94 -16.22
CA GLU A 190 -4.63 -0.24 -15.66
C GLU A 190 -4.59 -0.17 -14.13
N ILE A 191 -3.40 0.04 -13.54
CA ILE A 191 -3.23 0.23 -12.10
C ILE A 191 -4.09 1.39 -11.57
N TRP A 192 -4.09 2.53 -12.30
CA TRP A 192 -4.85 3.70 -11.90
C TRP A 192 -6.35 3.43 -11.86
N ARG A 193 -6.91 2.80 -12.90
CA ARG A 193 -8.34 2.50 -13.02
C ARG A 193 -8.80 1.43 -12.04
N ASP A 194 -8.05 0.34 -11.96
CA ASP A 194 -8.48 -0.85 -11.23
C ASP A 194 -8.30 -0.70 -9.72
N HIS A 195 -7.27 0.03 -9.29
CA HIS A 195 -6.90 0.07 -7.87
C HIS A 195 -6.96 1.46 -7.24
N LEU A 196 -6.85 2.52 -8.02
CA LEU A 196 -6.80 3.90 -7.53
C LEU A 196 -8.01 4.75 -7.96
N GLY A 197 -8.82 4.28 -8.89
CA GLY A 197 -9.95 5.00 -9.47
C GLY A 197 -11.15 5.25 -8.54
N GLY A 198 -11.16 4.71 -7.31
CA GLY A 198 -12.28 4.84 -6.37
C GLY A 198 -12.50 6.28 -5.88
N HIS A 199 -13.77 6.66 -5.71
CA HIS A 199 -14.19 7.98 -5.23
C HIS A 199 -13.82 8.19 -3.75
N GLY A 200 -13.45 9.41 -3.37
CA GLY A 200 -13.35 9.84 -1.98
C GLY A 200 -11.94 9.93 -1.38
N ARG A 201 -10.87 9.64 -2.13
CA ARG A 201 -9.48 9.77 -1.63
C ARG A 201 -8.76 10.94 -2.29
N ALA A 202 -7.92 11.63 -1.52
CA ALA A 202 -7.00 12.59 -2.10
C ALA A 202 -5.99 11.87 -3.01
N ARG A 203 -5.93 12.25 -4.27
CA ARG A 203 -5.02 11.67 -5.27
C ARG A 203 -4.09 12.75 -5.78
N PHE A 204 -2.80 12.51 -5.63
CA PHE A 204 -1.73 13.34 -6.15
C PHE A 204 -0.92 12.52 -7.16
N VAL A 205 -0.40 13.19 -8.17
CA VAL A 205 0.48 12.57 -9.17
C VAL A 205 1.81 13.30 -9.13
N ALA A 206 2.88 12.58 -8.81
CA ALA A 206 4.23 13.09 -8.93
C ALA A 206 4.78 12.69 -10.31
N LEU A 207 4.88 13.66 -11.23
CA LEU A 207 5.51 13.48 -12.54
C LEU A 207 7.01 13.72 -12.38
N ASN A 208 7.71 12.66 -11.98
CA ASN A 208 9.12 12.69 -11.60
C ASN A 208 10.04 12.68 -12.83
N LYS A 209 11.32 13.00 -12.62
CA LYS A 209 12.37 13.02 -13.64
C LYS A 209 12.22 14.14 -14.67
N ILE A 210 11.68 15.29 -14.28
CA ILE A 210 11.66 16.45 -15.19
C ILE A 210 13.06 16.89 -15.61
N ASP A 211 14.09 16.56 -14.81
CA ASP A 211 15.50 16.77 -15.15
C ASP A 211 15.92 16.06 -16.45
N ALA A 212 15.27 14.96 -16.82
CA ALA A 212 15.52 14.26 -18.09
C ALA A 212 14.99 15.03 -19.32
N LEU A 213 14.14 16.04 -19.12
CA LEU A 213 13.64 16.90 -20.19
C LEU A 213 14.54 18.12 -20.47
N PHE A 214 15.53 18.36 -19.60
CA PHE A 214 16.48 19.45 -19.77
C PHE A 214 17.58 19.03 -20.73
N ASP A 215 17.68 19.77 -21.83
CA ASP A 215 18.76 19.70 -22.78
C ASP A 215 19.49 21.07 -22.77
N PRO A 216 20.81 21.11 -22.55
CA PRO A 216 21.58 22.35 -22.54
C PRO A 216 21.46 23.20 -23.83
N LEU A 217 21.06 22.56 -24.93
CA LEU A 217 20.87 23.23 -26.22
C LEU A 217 19.44 23.78 -26.41
N THR A 218 18.52 23.44 -25.51
CA THR A 218 17.12 23.87 -25.61
C THR A 218 16.85 25.06 -24.68
N PRO A 219 16.26 26.16 -25.19
CA PRO A 219 15.89 27.30 -24.36
C PRO A 219 14.97 26.91 -23.20
N VAL A 220 15.21 27.49 -22.03
CA VAL A 220 14.48 27.15 -20.77
C VAL A 220 12.97 27.33 -20.91
N ASP A 221 12.50 28.33 -21.63
CA ASP A 221 11.09 28.58 -21.88
C ASP A 221 10.40 27.45 -22.69
N ILE A 222 11.15 26.81 -23.59
CA ILE A 222 10.69 25.66 -24.36
C ILE A 222 10.56 24.45 -23.42
N VAL A 223 11.57 24.21 -22.59
CA VAL A 223 11.53 23.11 -21.59
C VAL A 223 10.37 23.31 -20.61
N GLN A 224 10.15 24.53 -20.11
CA GLN A 224 9.02 24.82 -19.22
C GLN A 224 7.67 24.55 -19.91
N ARG A 225 7.51 24.95 -21.16
CA ARG A 225 6.30 24.62 -21.94
C ARG A 225 6.13 23.12 -22.16
N GLN A 226 7.20 22.39 -22.33
CA GLN A 226 7.16 20.93 -22.46
C GLN A 226 6.73 20.27 -21.15
N ILE A 227 7.27 20.69 -20.01
CA ILE A 227 6.85 20.21 -18.68
C ILE A 227 5.36 20.47 -18.46
N GLU A 228 4.87 21.67 -18.79
CA GLU A 228 3.46 22.01 -18.59
C GLU A 228 2.55 21.20 -19.53
N ARG A 229 2.95 20.96 -20.77
CA ARG A 229 2.21 20.05 -21.68
C ARG A 229 2.16 18.64 -21.16
N GLN A 230 3.25 18.11 -20.62
CA GLN A 230 3.30 16.78 -19.98
C GLN A 230 2.37 16.72 -18.77
N ARG A 231 2.37 17.76 -17.94
CA ARG A 231 1.47 17.91 -16.79
C ARG A 231 0.00 17.83 -17.19
N GLN A 232 -0.40 18.62 -18.18
CA GLN A 232 -1.78 18.67 -18.69
C GLN A 232 -2.18 17.36 -19.37
N SER A 233 -1.31 16.77 -20.17
CA SER A 233 -1.52 15.49 -20.82
C SER A 233 -1.71 14.37 -19.78
N THR A 234 -0.88 14.33 -18.74
CA THR A 234 -0.99 13.39 -17.64
C THR A 234 -2.31 13.57 -16.88
N ALA A 235 -2.67 14.80 -16.56
CA ALA A 235 -3.93 15.13 -15.88
C ALA A 235 -5.15 14.65 -16.69
N SER A 236 -5.18 14.97 -17.98
CA SER A 236 -6.24 14.55 -18.91
C SER A 236 -6.33 13.02 -19.03
N THR A 237 -5.19 12.34 -19.15
CA THR A 237 -5.13 10.88 -19.30
C THR A 237 -5.62 10.14 -18.06
N LEU A 238 -5.31 10.65 -16.87
CA LEU A 238 -5.70 10.07 -15.59
C LEU A 238 -7.07 10.56 -15.09
N GLY A 239 -7.66 11.58 -15.72
CA GLY A 239 -8.92 12.18 -15.30
C GLY A 239 -8.83 12.89 -13.93
N VAL A 240 -7.73 13.61 -13.70
CA VAL A 240 -7.51 14.44 -12.50
C VAL A 240 -7.31 15.90 -12.89
N ASP A 241 -7.52 16.79 -11.92
CA ASP A 241 -7.21 18.21 -12.13
C ASP A 241 -5.69 18.42 -12.26
N ALA A 242 -5.28 19.36 -13.12
CA ALA A 242 -3.87 19.64 -13.36
C ALA A 242 -3.12 20.11 -12.09
N ASP A 243 -3.80 20.72 -11.13
CA ASP A 243 -3.25 21.14 -9.84
C ASP A 243 -2.92 19.95 -8.91
N ARG A 244 -3.37 18.73 -9.25
CA ARG A 244 -3.03 17.48 -8.59
C ARG A 244 -1.82 16.78 -9.20
N VAL A 245 -1.28 17.30 -10.30
CA VAL A 245 -0.10 16.77 -10.98
C VAL A 245 1.09 17.67 -10.71
N PHE A 246 2.10 17.16 -10.03
CA PHE A 246 3.31 17.85 -9.59
C PHE A 246 4.51 17.39 -10.42
N PRO A 247 4.96 18.18 -11.40
CA PRO A 247 6.20 17.91 -12.11
C PRO A 247 7.37 18.14 -11.16
N ILE A 248 8.20 17.14 -10.92
CA ILE A 248 9.31 17.23 -9.96
C ILE A 248 10.57 16.52 -10.49
N SER A 249 11.72 16.84 -9.93
CA SER A 249 12.93 16.04 -9.99
C SER A 249 13.38 15.63 -8.59
N ALA A 250 13.07 14.42 -8.18
CA ALA A 250 13.49 13.90 -6.89
C ALA A 250 15.03 13.83 -6.77
N ARG A 251 15.72 13.54 -7.89
CA ARG A 251 17.18 13.48 -7.93
C ARG A 251 17.82 14.84 -7.69
N GLN A 252 17.34 15.89 -8.40
CA GLN A 252 17.86 17.25 -8.21
C GLN A 252 17.53 17.78 -6.81
N ALA A 253 16.32 17.48 -6.31
CA ALA A 253 15.91 17.87 -4.96
C ALA A 253 16.81 17.27 -3.89
N LEU A 254 17.14 15.98 -3.99
CA LEU A 254 18.06 15.34 -3.05
C LEU A 254 19.45 15.93 -3.15
N ALA A 255 20.00 16.11 -4.36
CA ALA A 255 21.31 16.72 -4.55
C ALA A 255 21.35 18.15 -3.98
N ALA A 256 20.34 18.96 -4.29
CA ALA A 256 20.21 20.32 -3.80
C ALA A 256 20.22 20.41 -2.27
N ARG A 257 19.50 19.53 -1.60
CA ARG A 257 19.46 19.49 -0.13
C ARG A 257 20.78 19.04 0.49
N VAL A 258 21.45 18.08 -0.12
CA VAL A 258 22.78 17.62 0.32
C VAL A 258 23.85 18.68 0.15
N GLU A 259 23.77 19.44 -0.96
CA GLU A 259 24.74 20.48 -1.32
C GLU A 259 24.39 21.87 -0.74
N GLY A 260 23.15 22.05 -0.25
CA GLY A 260 22.67 23.35 0.24
C GLY A 260 22.38 24.34 -0.90
N ASP A 261 21.96 23.85 -2.07
CA ASP A 261 21.67 24.66 -3.26
C ASP A 261 20.17 24.95 -3.37
N ASP A 262 19.75 26.12 -2.89
CA ASP A 262 18.34 26.56 -2.90
C ASP A 262 17.80 26.79 -4.32
N ASP A 263 18.63 27.21 -5.28
CA ASP A 263 18.22 27.45 -6.67
C ASP A 263 17.90 26.10 -7.36
N LEU A 264 18.76 25.12 -7.15
CA LEU A 264 18.53 23.77 -7.65
C LEU A 264 17.30 23.13 -6.97
N LEU A 265 17.11 23.36 -5.67
CA LEU A 265 15.92 22.88 -4.94
C LEU A 265 14.64 23.50 -5.52
N PHE A 266 14.64 24.82 -5.78
CA PHE A 266 13.51 25.48 -6.42
C PHE A 266 13.26 24.93 -7.84
N THR A 267 14.29 24.73 -8.62
CA THR A 267 14.21 24.16 -9.98
C THR A 267 13.68 22.73 -9.99
N SER A 268 13.95 21.96 -8.92
CA SER A 268 13.44 20.59 -8.74
C SER A 268 11.93 20.53 -8.55
N ARG A 269 11.27 21.62 -8.16
CA ARG A 269 9.84 21.77 -7.83
C ARG A 269 9.35 20.82 -6.71
N LEU A 270 10.24 20.16 -5.99
CA LEU A 270 9.85 19.29 -4.86
C LEU A 270 9.12 20.07 -3.75
N PRO A 271 9.48 21.32 -3.39
CA PRO A 271 8.76 22.10 -2.38
C PRO A 271 7.26 22.29 -2.66
N GLU A 272 6.86 22.32 -3.95
CA GLU A 272 5.45 22.41 -4.34
C GLU A 272 4.65 21.15 -3.91
N LEU A 273 5.22 19.97 -4.12
CA LEU A 273 4.62 18.70 -3.69
C LEU A 273 4.59 18.61 -2.16
N GLU A 274 5.66 18.98 -1.47
CA GLU A 274 5.72 18.96 0.01
C GLU A 274 4.68 19.92 0.62
N ALA A 275 4.54 21.12 0.05
CA ALA A 275 3.51 22.06 0.45
C ALA A 275 2.10 21.49 0.26
N ALA A 276 1.84 20.81 -0.86
CA ALA A 276 0.56 20.15 -1.10
C ALA A 276 0.30 19.02 -0.09
N LEU A 277 1.30 18.20 0.23
CA LEU A 277 1.19 17.16 1.26
C LEU A 277 0.93 17.78 2.65
N ALA A 278 1.64 18.84 2.99
CA ALA A 278 1.52 19.50 4.29
C ALA A 278 0.22 20.29 4.47
N LEU A 279 -0.26 20.96 3.43
CA LEU A 279 -1.39 21.89 3.50
C LEU A 279 -2.72 21.29 3.06
N GLN A 280 -2.69 20.33 2.14
CA GLN A 280 -3.92 19.72 1.61
C GLN A 280 -4.22 18.36 2.25
N LEU A 281 -3.20 17.55 2.50
CA LEU A 281 -3.40 16.19 3.03
C LEU A 281 -3.56 16.18 4.55
N LEU A 282 -2.65 16.81 5.28
CA LEU A 282 -2.62 16.74 6.74
C LEU A 282 -3.84 17.42 7.42
N PRO A 283 -4.34 18.58 6.99
CA PRO A 283 -5.54 19.18 7.58
C PRO A 283 -6.81 18.36 7.30
N GLN A 284 -6.89 17.71 6.14
CA GLN A 284 -8.03 16.87 5.76
C GLN A 284 -8.05 15.52 6.49
N ARG A 285 -6.95 15.14 7.15
CA ARG A 285 -6.83 13.87 7.88
C ARG A 285 -8.01 13.63 8.82
N ARG A 286 -8.41 14.65 9.59
CA ARG A 286 -9.53 14.52 10.53
C ARG A 286 -10.84 14.24 9.80
N GLN A 287 -11.15 14.99 8.76
CA GLN A 287 -12.36 14.80 7.96
C GLN A 287 -12.37 13.44 7.25
N VAL A 288 -11.21 13.02 6.70
CA VAL A 288 -11.08 11.71 6.07
C VAL A 288 -11.25 10.59 7.08
N LEU A 289 -10.68 10.71 8.28
CA LEU A 289 -10.85 9.74 9.36
C LEU A 289 -12.32 9.68 9.83
N GLU A 290 -12.95 10.83 10.02
CA GLU A 290 -14.38 10.92 10.37
C GLU A 290 -15.24 10.21 9.30
N GLN A 291 -14.97 10.45 8.02
CA GLN A 291 -15.67 9.78 6.91
C GLN A 291 -15.43 8.26 6.88
N VAL A 292 -14.21 7.83 7.07
CA VAL A 292 -13.86 6.38 7.13
C VAL A 292 -14.58 5.70 8.30
N ILE A 293 -14.65 6.36 9.47
CA ILE A 293 -15.38 5.84 10.63
C ILE A 293 -16.88 5.75 10.34
N VAL A 294 -17.47 6.81 9.75
CA VAL A 294 -18.89 6.82 9.36
C VAL A 294 -19.19 5.70 8.37
N ASP A 295 -18.42 5.61 7.29
CA ASP A 295 -18.60 4.58 6.26
C ASP A 295 -18.40 3.16 6.82
N GLY A 296 -17.40 2.98 7.67
CA GLY A 296 -17.13 1.71 8.36
C GLY A 296 -18.28 1.31 9.27
N THR A 297 -18.80 2.25 10.04
CA THR A 297 -19.95 2.05 10.95
C THR A 297 -21.20 1.68 10.16
N GLN A 298 -21.49 2.40 9.07
CA GLN A 298 -22.64 2.10 8.20
C GLN A 298 -22.54 0.70 7.57
N ARG A 299 -21.35 0.31 7.08
CA ARG A 299 -21.12 -1.05 6.55
C ARG A 299 -21.33 -2.12 7.61
N LEU A 300 -20.79 -1.91 8.81
CA LEU A 300 -20.98 -2.82 9.93
C LEU A 300 -22.46 -2.94 10.31
N GLN A 301 -23.15 -1.81 10.42
CA GLN A 301 -24.60 -1.78 10.70
C GLN A 301 -25.40 -2.55 9.64
N ALA A 302 -25.13 -2.30 8.36
CA ALA A 302 -25.78 -3.01 7.25
C ALA A 302 -25.50 -4.51 7.27
N HIS A 303 -24.27 -4.91 7.64
CA HIS A 303 -23.90 -6.32 7.79
C HIS A 303 -24.65 -6.99 8.95
N VAL A 304 -24.70 -6.35 10.12
CA VAL A 304 -25.42 -6.86 11.30
C VAL A 304 -26.91 -6.97 10.99
N LEU A 305 -27.51 -5.94 10.40
CA LEU A 305 -28.95 -5.99 10.03
C LEU A 305 -29.26 -7.11 9.05
N ARG A 306 -28.41 -7.36 8.05
CA ARG A 306 -28.56 -8.50 7.12
C ARG A 306 -28.51 -9.84 7.88
N ARG A 307 -27.51 -10.04 8.74
CA ARG A 307 -27.39 -11.25 9.56
C ARG A 307 -28.61 -11.48 10.46
N LEU A 308 -29.11 -10.41 11.07
CA LEU A 308 -30.31 -10.48 11.92
C LEU A 308 -31.56 -10.85 11.08
N ALA A 309 -31.71 -10.25 9.90
CA ALA A 309 -32.82 -10.57 8.99
C ALA A 309 -32.77 -12.04 8.53
N ASP A 310 -31.60 -12.55 8.15
CA ASP A 310 -31.42 -13.94 7.77
C ASP A 310 -31.71 -14.90 8.95
N ARG A 311 -31.22 -14.57 10.14
CA ARG A 311 -31.49 -15.36 11.34
C ARG A 311 -32.98 -15.38 11.69
N ARG A 312 -33.64 -14.21 11.57
CA ARG A 312 -35.10 -14.11 11.79
C ARG A 312 -35.86 -14.95 10.77
N ARG A 313 -35.46 -14.96 9.51
CA ARG A 313 -36.06 -15.80 8.47
C ARG A 313 -35.91 -17.28 8.79
N GLN A 314 -34.72 -17.74 9.15
CA GLN A 314 -34.46 -19.13 9.57
C GLN A 314 -35.32 -19.57 10.76
N ILE A 315 -35.42 -18.71 11.77
CA ILE A 315 -36.27 -19.02 12.95
C ILE A 315 -37.74 -19.08 12.54
N ALA A 316 -38.22 -18.19 11.69
CA ALA A 316 -39.61 -18.21 11.22
C ALA A 316 -39.92 -19.49 10.43
N GLU A 317 -39.00 -19.94 9.57
CA GLU A 317 -39.13 -21.23 8.85
C GLU A 317 -39.16 -22.43 9.81
N GLN A 318 -38.25 -22.47 10.79
CA GLN A 318 -38.24 -23.53 11.82
C GLN A 318 -39.53 -23.55 12.62
N VAL A 319 -40.04 -22.39 13.02
CA VAL A 319 -41.32 -22.29 13.75
C VAL A 319 -42.48 -22.80 12.88
N GLN A 320 -42.50 -22.49 11.60
CA GLN A 320 -43.54 -22.98 10.69
C GLN A 320 -43.46 -24.48 10.48
N GLU A 321 -42.25 -25.03 10.34
CA GLU A 321 -42.03 -26.47 10.26
C GLU A 321 -42.51 -27.21 11.53
N LEU A 322 -42.13 -26.71 12.72
CA LEU A 322 -42.55 -27.25 13.99
C LEU A 322 -44.07 -27.21 14.16
N ARG A 323 -44.74 -26.12 13.73
CA ARG A 323 -46.22 -26.03 13.74
C ARG A 323 -46.83 -27.05 12.79
N GLY A 324 -46.25 -27.29 11.62
CA GLY A 324 -46.67 -28.31 10.67
C GLY A 324 -46.54 -29.74 11.25
N LEU A 325 -45.42 -30.04 11.89
CA LEU A 325 -45.17 -31.32 12.57
C LEU A 325 -46.15 -31.55 13.74
N ARG A 326 -46.40 -30.52 14.56
CA ARG A 326 -47.39 -30.58 15.65
C ARG A 326 -48.79 -30.81 15.11
N GLY A 327 -49.18 -30.18 14.00
CA GLY A 327 -50.46 -30.40 13.35
C GLY A 327 -50.63 -31.86 12.88
N LYS A 328 -49.60 -32.42 12.23
CA LYS A 328 -49.58 -33.82 11.79
C LYS A 328 -49.63 -34.80 12.97
N SER A 329 -48.89 -34.52 14.05
CA SER A 329 -48.91 -35.34 15.28
C SER A 329 -50.28 -35.33 15.94
N ASN A 330 -50.91 -34.16 16.09
CA ASN A 330 -52.26 -34.03 16.66
C ASN A 330 -53.33 -34.76 15.83
N ALA A 331 -53.22 -34.69 14.48
CA ALA A 331 -54.13 -35.45 13.60
C ALA A 331 -53.96 -36.97 13.79
N LYS A 332 -52.70 -37.45 13.87
CA LYS A 332 -52.43 -38.87 14.15
C LYS A 332 -53.01 -39.32 15.49
N VAL A 333 -52.83 -38.52 16.55
CA VAL A 333 -53.39 -38.84 17.90
C VAL A 333 -54.90 -38.88 17.84
N ARG A 334 -55.58 -37.95 17.14
CA ARG A 334 -57.04 -38.02 16.98
C ARG A 334 -57.49 -39.27 16.26
N THR A 335 -56.82 -39.65 15.18
CA THR A 335 -57.14 -40.87 14.44
C THR A 335 -56.93 -42.12 15.28
N MET A 336 -55.92 -42.18 16.11
CA MET A 336 -55.69 -43.29 17.05
C MET A 336 -56.77 -43.34 18.13
N LEU A 337 -57.13 -42.23 18.74
CA LEU A 337 -58.21 -42.17 19.74
C LEU A 337 -59.51 -42.60 19.10
N GLN A 338 -59.89 -42.18 17.93
CA GLN A 338 -61.10 -42.64 17.23
C GLN A 338 -61.08 -44.15 16.96
N ARG A 339 -59.94 -44.77 16.65
CA ARG A 339 -59.81 -46.23 16.52
C ARG A 339 -60.01 -46.98 17.85
N VAL A 340 -59.37 -46.46 18.91
CA VAL A 340 -59.51 -47.04 20.23
C VAL A 340 -60.97 -46.97 20.73
N ASP A 341 -61.65 -45.83 20.52
CA ASP A 341 -63.04 -45.66 20.88
C ASP A 341 -63.96 -46.61 20.09
N ALA A 342 -63.66 -46.86 18.79
CA ALA A 342 -64.40 -47.79 17.96
C ALA A 342 -64.20 -49.26 18.40
N GLU A 343 -62.94 -49.63 18.75
CA GLU A 343 -62.62 -51.01 19.26
C GLU A 343 -63.11 -51.29 20.67
N THR A 344 -63.37 -50.24 21.49
CA THR A 344 -63.94 -50.41 22.84
C THR A 344 -65.46 -50.37 22.86
N ALA A 345 -66.12 -50.04 21.78
CA ALA A 345 -67.59 -50.00 21.63
C ALA A 345 -68.17 -51.28 21.05
N GLU A 346 -67.32 -52.22 20.59
CA GLU A 346 -67.66 -53.61 20.27
C GLU A 346 -67.48 -54.52 21.51
#